data_c4425a0cf94e3a8358149cc26d54f1de
#
_entry.id   c4425a0cf94e3a8358149cc26d54f1de
#
_cell.length_a   1.000
_cell.length_b   1.000
_cell.length_c   1.000
_cell.angle_alpha   90.00
_cell.angle_beta   90.00
_cell.angle_gamma   90.00
#
_symmetry.space_group_name_H-M   'P 1'
#
loop_
_entity.id
_entity.type
_entity.pdbx_description
1 polymer ?
#
loop_
_entity_poly.entity_id
_entity_poly.type
_entity_poly.pdbx_seq_one_letter_code
_entity_poly.pdbx_strand_id
1 'polypeptide(L)'
;MRLTKQTAYALRILTHLAGTGARERPVPVAEIAGALHVTEPNAMKTARALIDGGFVVSTRGRSGGVRLAREPEDISIGAVVRSLEPTRVEADCVGFEVDCALRSRTPLNRLLDDAMEKFCATLDPYSIADLVDRRPEVRAVESA
;
A
#
# COMPACT_ATOMS: atom_id res chain seq x y z
N MET A 1 -15.82 0.00 4.62
CA MET A 1 -14.76 -0.15 3.59
C MET A 1 -13.55 -0.80 4.26
N ARG A 2 -12.82 -1.64 3.56
CA ARG A 2 -11.70 -2.41 4.10
C ARG A 2 -10.58 -2.40 3.07
N LEU A 3 -9.41 -1.93 3.43
CA LEU A 3 -8.22 -2.09 2.58
C LEU A 3 -7.90 -3.58 2.42
N THR A 4 -7.38 -3.96 1.26
CA THR A 4 -6.92 -5.33 1.02
C THR A 4 -5.75 -5.66 1.96
N LYS A 5 -5.55 -6.94 2.24
CA LYS A 5 -4.37 -7.38 3.01
C LYS A 5 -3.07 -6.97 2.32
N GLN A 6 -3.06 -6.96 1.00
CA GLN A 6 -1.89 -6.57 0.21
C GLN A 6 -1.52 -5.11 0.45
N THR A 7 -2.49 -4.19 0.41
CA THR A 7 -2.26 -2.77 0.69
C THR A 7 -1.82 -2.54 2.13
N ALA A 8 -2.44 -3.22 3.09
CA ALA A 8 -2.02 -3.14 4.49
C ALA A 8 -0.58 -3.64 4.69
N TYR A 9 -0.19 -4.73 4.03
CA TYR A 9 1.20 -5.23 4.08
C TYR A 9 2.16 -4.26 3.38
N ALA A 10 1.77 -3.67 2.27
CA ALA A 10 2.59 -2.72 1.53
C ALA A 10 2.93 -1.49 2.39
N LEU A 11 1.95 -0.87 3.02
CA LEU A 11 2.17 0.26 3.93
C LEU A 11 3.10 -0.12 5.08
N ARG A 12 2.91 -1.30 5.68
CA ARG A 12 3.79 -1.80 6.75
C ARG A 12 5.23 -2.06 6.27
N ILE A 13 5.41 -2.62 5.08
CA ILE A 13 6.73 -2.84 4.47
C ILE A 13 7.43 -1.50 4.23
N LEU A 14 6.75 -0.53 3.63
CA LEU A 14 7.31 0.79 3.36
C LEU A 14 7.70 1.52 4.67
N THR A 15 6.83 1.49 5.69
CA THR A 15 7.12 2.07 7.00
C THR A 15 8.30 1.38 7.68
N HIS A 16 8.40 0.05 7.60
CA HIS A 16 9.54 -0.70 8.15
C HIS A 16 10.84 -0.32 7.45
N LEU A 17 10.85 -0.27 6.10
CA LEU A 17 12.02 0.14 5.33
C LEU A 17 12.44 1.58 5.66
N ALA A 18 11.50 2.49 5.82
CA ALA A 18 11.78 3.87 6.21
C ALA A 18 12.39 3.95 7.62
N GLY A 19 11.85 3.21 8.58
CA GLY A 19 12.31 3.21 9.97
C GLY A 19 13.67 2.54 10.18
N THR A 20 14.09 1.64 9.29
CA THR A 20 15.40 0.94 9.38
C THR A 20 16.53 1.65 8.61
N GLY A 21 16.28 2.81 8.02
CA GLY A 21 17.26 3.46 7.16
C GLY A 21 17.62 2.64 5.91
N ALA A 22 16.73 1.75 5.49
CA ALA A 22 16.93 0.78 4.40
C ALA A 22 17.06 1.42 3.01
N ARG A 23 17.34 2.71 2.94
CA ARG A 23 17.65 3.38 1.69
C ARG A 23 19.08 3.13 1.24
N GLU A 24 19.98 3.05 2.20
CA GLU A 24 21.41 2.80 1.93
C GLU A 24 21.70 1.30 1.76
N ARG A 25 20.95 0.44 2.44
CA ARG A 25 21.15 -1.01 2.41
C ARG A 25 19.85 -1.74 2.06
N PRO A 26 19.86 -2.60 1.01
CA PRO A 26 18.72 -3.47 0.72
C PRO A 26 18.41 -4.41 1.90
N VAL A 27 17.14 -4.59 2.21
CA VAL A 27 16.68 -5.52 3.24
C VAL A 27 16.13 -6.78 2.57
N PRO A 28 16.61 -7.98 2.94
CA PRO A 28 16.07 -9.23 2.42
C PRO A 28 14.58 -9.37 2.72
N VAL A 29 13.79 -9.85 1.76
CA VAL A 29 12.33 -9.98 1.94
C VAL A 29 11.99 -10.95 3.07
N ALA A 30 12.80 -11.99 3.29
CA ALA A 30 12.65 -12.91 4.42
C ALA A 30 12.81 -12.20 5.78
N GLU A 31 13.74 -11.24 5.90
CA GLU A 31 13.92 -10.41 7.09
C GLU A 31 12.70 -9.54 7.34
N ILE A 32 12.18 -8.90 6.30
CA ILE A 32 10.94 -8.10 6.38
C ILE A 32 9.76 -8.99 6.82
N ALA A 33 9.62 -10.16 6.24
CA ALA A 33 8.56 -11.11 6.56
C ALA A 33 8.59 -11.49 8.05
N GLY A 34 9.77 -11.79 8.58
CA GLY A 34 9.97 -12.07 10.00
C GLY A 34 9.63 -10.89 10.91
N ALA A 35 10.15 -9.69 10.58
CA ALA A 35 9.92 -8.47 11.37
C ALA A 35 8.44 -8.06 11.43
N LEU A 36 7.70 -8.30 10.34
CA LEU A 36 6.28 -7.93 10.23
C LEU A 36 5.31 -9.06 10.61
N HIS A 37 5.82 -10.24 10.95
CA HIS A 37 5.02 -11.45 11.22
C HIS A 37 4.05 -11.79 10.07
N VAL A 38 4.54 -11.71 8.85
CA VAL A 38 3.81 -12.13 7.64
C VAL A 38 4.51 -13.32 7.00
N THR A 39 3.77 -14.13 6.25
CA THR A 39 4.40 -15.25 5.53
C THR A 39 5.29 -14.72 4.40
N GLU A 40 6.41 -15.39 4.15
CA GLU A 40 7.35 -14.98 3.11
C GLU A 40 6.71 -14.87 1.72
N PRO A 41 5.83 -15.80 1.27
CA PRO A 41 5.12 -15.66 0.00
C PRO A 41 4.27 -14.38 -0.08
N ASN A 42 3.61 -13.97 1.00
CA ASN A 42 2.85 -12.73 1.03
C ASN A 42 3.77 -11.50 0.99
N ALA A 43 4.89 -11.53 1.70
CA ALA A 43 5.89 -10.47 1.65
C ALA A 43 6.49 -10.35 0.24
N MET A 44 6.83 -11.45 -0.40
CA MET A 44 7.35 -11.48 -1.78
C MET A 44 6.33 -10.92 -2.79
N LYS A 45 5.08 -11.38 -2.71
CA LYS A 45 3.99 -10.86 -3.57
C LYS A 45 3.82 -9.36 -3.41
N THR A 46 3.82 -8.88 -2.16
CA THR A 46 3.64 -7.46 -1.86
C THR A 46 4.85 -6.64 -2.31
N ALA A 47 6.08 -7.13 -2.05
CA ALA A 47 7.30 -6.48 -2.51
C ALA A 47 7.32 -6.35 -4.04
N ARG A 48 6.87 -7.39 -4.76
CA ARG A 48 6.75 -7.33 -6.23
C ARG A 48 5.79 -6.23 -6.67
N ALA A 49 4.61 -6.14 -6.06
CA ALA A 49 3.65 -5.09 -6.39
C ALA A 49 4.21 -3.67 -6.09
N LEU A 50 4.99 -3.52 -5.00
CA LEU A 50 5.66 -2.26 -4.68
C LEU A 50 6.77 -1.91 -5.67
N ILE A 51 7.48 -2.91 -6.23
CA ILE A 51 8.48 -2.70 -7.31
C ILE A 51 7.76 -2.25 -8.58
N ASP A 52 6.69 -2.93 -8.96
CA ASP A 52 5.90 -2.61 -10.16
C ASP A 52 5.26 -1.21 -10.04
N GLY A 53 4.88 -0.78 -8.84
CA GLY A 53 4.41 0.57 -8.52
C GLY A 53 5.52 1.63 -8.39
N GLY A 54 6.80 1.25 -8.45
CA GLY A 54 7.94 2.18 -8.36
C GLY A 54 8.18 2.76 -6.96
N PHE A 55 7.67 2.12 -5.90
CA PHE A 55 7.90 2.55 -4.51
C PHE A 55 9.15 1.96 -3.88
N VAL A 56 9.55 0.78 -4.35
CA VAL A 56 10.79 0.12 -3.94
C VAL A 56 11.58 -0.36 -5.15
N VAL A 57 12.86 -0.56 -4.96
CA VAL A 57 13.75 -1.18 -5.95
C VAL A 57 14.37 -2.44 -5.36
N SER A 58 14.61 -3.44 -6.21
CA SER A 58 15.27 -4.68 -5.81
C SER A 58 16.74 -4.68 -6.22
N THR A 59 17.56 -5.30 -5.40
CA THR A 59 18.97 -5.56 -5.67
C THR A 59 19.18 -7.08 -5.65
N ARG A 60 19.85 -7.61 -6.67
CA ARG A 60 20.20 -9.04 -6.77
C ARG A 60 21.52 -9.35 -6.05
N GLY A 61 21.71 -10.61 -5.68
CA GLY A 61 22.96 -11.10 -5.12
C GLY A 61 22.85 -11.54 -3.66
N ARG A 62 24.00 -11.94 -3.06
CA ARG A 62 24.07 -12.44 -1.67
C ARG A 62 23.58 -11.45 -0.62
N SER A 63 23.79 -10.17 -0.83
CA SER A 63 23.27 -9.05 -0.01
C SER A 63 22.08 -8.37 -0.67
N GLY A 64 21.33 -9.11 -1.49
CA GLY A 64 20.17 -8.62 -2.20
C GLY A 64 18.96 -8.43 -1.28
N GLY A 65 17.98 -7.71 -1.81
CA GLY A 65 16.76 -7.41 -1.09
C GLY A 65 16.02 -6.25 -1.74
N VAL A 66 15.19 -5.57 -0.97
CA VAL A 66 14.46 -4.39 -1.43
C VAL A 66 14.83 -3.17 -0.58
N ARG A 67 14.79 -2.00 -1.20
CA ARG A 67 14.96 -0.71 -0.54
C ARG A 67 13.99 0.31 -1.11
N LEU A 68 13.75 1.41 -0.41
CA LEU A 68 12.91 2.49 -0.92
C LEU A 68 13.50 3.05 -2.22
N ALA A 69 12.63 3.35 -3.18
CA ALA A 69 13.02 3.95 -4.47
C ALA A 69 13.28 5.46 -4.35
N ARG A 70 12.69 6.11 -3.35
CA ARG A 70 12.79 7.55 -3.08
C ARG A 70 12.72 7.82 -1.56
N GLU A 71 12.84 9.09 -1.15
CA GLU A 71 12.73 9.45 0.26
C GLU A 71 11.34 9.11 0.81
N PRO A 72 11.22 8.71 2.09
CA PRO A 72 9.93 8.40 2.72
C PRO A 72 8.94 9.57 2.64
N GLU A 73 9.42 10.81 2.67
CA GLU A 73 8.63 12.04 2.54
C GLU A 73 8.01 12.17 1.14
N ASP A 74 8.65 11.59 0.12
CA ASP A 74 8.21 11.64 -1.28
C ASP A 74 7.30 10.45 -1.67
N ILE A 75 6.98 9.57 -0.73
CA ILE A 75 6.08 8.44 -0.95
C ILE A 75 4.73 8.75 -0.32
N SER A 76 3.79 9.24 -1.13
CA SER A 76 2.42 9.51 -0.70
C SER A 76 1.67 8.22 -0.37
N ILE A 77 0.97 8.19 0.77
CA ILE A 77 0.09 7.09 1.18
C ILE A 77 -1.04 6.91 0.16
N GLY A 78 -1.62 8.00 -0.33
CA GLY A 78 -2.68 7.96 -1.34
C GLY A 78 -2.20 7.32 -2.65
N ALA A 79 -0.97 7.64 -3.09
CA ALA A 79 -0.37 7.02 -4.28
C ALA A 79 -0.17 5.51 -4.11
N VAL A 80 0.26 5.05 -2.93
CA VAL A 80 0.41 3.62 -2.62
C VAL A 80 -0.95 2.93 -2.65
N VAL A 81 -1.96 3.52 -2.04
CA VAL A 81 -3.32 2.95 -2.01
C VAL A 81 -3.88 2.84 -3.43
N ARG A 82 -3.80 3.89 -4.25
CA ARG A 82 -4.25 3.84 -5.66
C ARG A 82 -3.56 2.77 -6.48
N SER A 83 -2.28 2.52 -6.23
CA SER A 83 -1.51 1.54 -6.97
C SER A 83 -1.91 0.09 -6.65
N LEU A 84 -2.41 -0.17 -5.45
CA LEU A 84 -2.60 -1.52 -4.92
C LEU A 84 -4.07 -1.91 -4.71
N GLU A 85 -4.94 -0.93 -4.50
CA GLU A 85 -6.37 -1.18 -4.40
C GLU A 85 -7.01 -1.18 -5.80
N PRO A 86 -7.97 -2.08 -6.03
CA PRO A 86 -8.81 -1.98 -7.22
C PRO A 86 -9.63 -0.68 -7.11
N THR A 87 -9.17 0.35 -7.81
CA THR A 87 -9.82 1.69 -7.80
C THR A 87 -11.13 1.72 -8.58
N ARG A 88 -11.43 0.64 -9.32
CA ARG A 88 -12.71 0.49 -10.00
C ARG A 88 -13.59 -0.42 -9.18
N VAL A 89 -14.65 0.13 -8.62
CA VAL A 89 -15.70 -0.67 -8.01
C VAL A 89 -16.46 -1.36 -9.14
N GLU A 90 -16.10 -2.60 -9.41
CA GLU A 90 -16.92 -3.47 -10.22
C GLU A 90 -18.15 -3.83 -9.39
N ALA A 91 -19.22 -3.06 -9.56
CA ALA A 91 -20.52 -3.50 -9.07
C ALA A 91 -20.85 -4.79 -9.82
N ASP A 92 -20.94 -5.89 -9.07
CA ASP A 92 -21.18 -7.22 -9.60
C ASP A 92 -22.33 -7.21 -10.62
N CYS A 93 -21.99 -7.46 -11.87
CA CYS A 93 -22.96 -7.87 -12.87
C CYS A 93 -23.26 -9.35 -12.64
N VAL A 94 -23.88 -9.66 -11.49
CA VAL A 94 -24.35 -11.01 -11.22
C VAL A 94 -25.49 -11.31 -12.20
N GLY A 95 -25.20 -12.10 -13.20
CA GLY A 95 -26.22 -12.76 -14.02
C GLY A 95 -26.57 -12.14 -15.39
N PHE A 96 -25.84 -11.13 -15.87
CA PHE A 96 -26.04 -10.63 -17.24
C PHE A 96 -24.73 -10.64 -18.01
N GLU A 97 -24.70 -11.27 -19.18
CA GLU A 97 -23.65 -11.14 -20.19
C GLU A 97 -23.72 -9.71 -20.79
N VAL A 98 -23.31 -8.71 -19.99
CA VAL A 98 -23.23 -7.33 -20.47
C VAL A 98 -21.76 -7.01 -20.75
N ASP A 99 -21.50 -6.51 -21.94
CA ASP A 99 -20.20 -6.07 -22.44
C ASP A 99 -19.48 -5.20 -21.41
N CYS A 100 -18.24 -5.59 -21.04
CA CYS A 100 -17.41 -4.90 -20.04
C CYS A 100 -17.21 -3.40 -20.32
N ALA A 101 -17.35 -2.96 -21.58
CA ALA A 101 -17.26 -1.55 -21.97
C ALA A 101 -18.43 -0.69 -21.44
N LEU A 102 -19.58 -1.28 -21.13
CA LEU A 102 -20.75 -0.60 -20.57
C LEU A 102 -20.70 -0.47 -19.05
N ARG A 103 -19.86 -1.26 -18.36
CA ARG A 103 -19.74 -1.29 -16.88
C ARG A 103 -19.26 0.04 -16.31
N SER A 104 -18.37 0.76 -16.98
CA SER A 104 -17.83 2.03 -16.50
C SER A 104 -18.81 3.21 -16.61
N ARG A 105 -19.98 3.02 -17.19
CA ARG A 105 -20.93 4.11 -17.51
C ARG A 105 -22.15 4.17 -16.60
N THR A 106 -22.33 3.22 -15.67
CA THR A 106 -23.49 3.32 -14.77
C THR A 106 -23.31 4.47 -13.79
N PRO A 107 -24.38 5.22 -13.45
CA PRO A 107 -24.30 6.30 -12.46
C PRO A 107 -23.73 5.82 -11.11
N LEU A 108 -24.04 4.60 -10.69
CA LEU A 108 -23.54 4.01 -9.46
C LEU A 108 -22.02 3.84 -9.49
N ASN A 109 -21.47 3.28 -10.58
CA ASN A 109 -20.02 3.08 -10.69
C ASN A 109 -19.28 4.42 -10.67
N ARG A 110 -19.80 5.45 -11.32
CA ARG A 110 -19.19 6.79 -11.26
C ARG A 110 -19.18 7.35 -9.85
N LEU A 111 -20.29 7.23 -9.11
CA LEU A 111 -20.36 7.67 -7.73
C LEU A 111 -19.35 6.93 -6.83
N LEU A 112 -19.18 5.63 -7.05
CA LEU A 112 -18.23 4.83 -6.30
C LEU A 112 -16.77 5.16 -6.66
N ASP A 113 -16.47 5.35 -7.95
CA ASP A 113 -15.16 5.79 -8.42
C ASP A 113 -14.81 7.18 -7.85
N ASP A 114 -15.75 8.12 -7.87
CA ASP A 114 -15.57 9.45 -7.28
C ASP A 114 -15.35 9.38 -5.77
N ALA A 115 -16.04 8.49 -5.07
CA ALA A 115 -15.86 8.28 -3.64
C ALA A 115 -14.47 7.70 -3.32
N MET A 116 -14.01 6.72 -4.12
CA MET A 116 -12.66 6.16 -3.98
C MET A 116 -11.58 7.19 -4.25
N GLU A 117 -11.76 8.02 -5.29
CA GLU A 117 -10.79 9.08 -5.57
C GLU A 117 -10.70 10.10 -4.44
N LYS A 118 -11.84 10.52 -3.86
CA LYS A 118 -11.85 11.40 -2.67
C LYS A 118 -11.19 10.75 -1.47
N PHE A 119 -11.39 9.45 -1.27
CA PHE A 119 -10.69 8.71 -0.22
C PHE A 119 -9.17 8.75 -0.41
N CYS A 120 -8.69 8.46 -1.61
CA CYS A 120 -7.26 8.52 -1.91
C CYS A 120 -6.72 9.96 -1.81
N ALA A 121 -7.45 10.95 -2.32
CA ALA A 121 -7.07 12.37 -2.23
C ALA A 121 -6.93 12.85 -0.78
N THR A 122 -7.72 12.32 0.14
CA THR A 122 -7.58 12.60 1.58
C THR A 122 -6.26 12.07 2.14
N LEU A 123 -5.71 11.00 1.56
CA LEU A 123 -4.44 10.38 1.96
C LEU A 123 -3.22 10.97 1.25
N ASP A 124 -3.40 11.69 0.15
CA ASP A 124 -2.30 12.25 -0.66
C ASP A 124 -1.36 13.18 0.10
N PRO A 125 -1.84 14.03 1.03
CA PRO A 125 -0.97 14.91 1.80
C PRO A 125 -0.08 14.17 2.81
N TYR A 126 -0.36 12.89 3.09
CA TYR A 126 0.39 12.09 4.05
C TYR A 126 1.41 11.21 3.34
N SER A 127 2.63 11.17 3.88
CA SER A 127 3.76 10.40 3.39
C SER A 127 4.05 9.17 4.25
N ILE A 128 4.94 8.31 3.77
CA ILE A 128 5.44 7.19 4.59
C ILE A 128 6.23 7.70 5.79
N ALA A 129 6.92 8.85 5.71
CA ALA A 129 7.60 9.46 6.83
C ALA A 129 6.65 9.76 7.99
N ASP A 130 5.44 10.23 7.70
CA ASP A 130 4.43 10.51 8.74
C ASP A 130 4.00 9.28 9.55
N LEU A 131 4.20 8.07 8.99
CA LEU A 131 3.91 6.81 9.70
C LEU A 131 5.07 6.36 10.58
N VAL A 132 6.30 6.79 10.30
CA VAL A 132 7.49 6.45 11.08
C VAL A 132 7.58 7.31 12.35
N ASP A 133 7.33 8.60 12.24
CA ASP A 133 7.46 9.56 13.35
C ASP A 133 6.33 9.48 14.37
N ARG A 134 5.21 8.90 14.01
CA ARG A 134 4.12 8.66 14.96
C ARG A 134 4.43 7.44 15.81
N ARG A 135 5.23 7.60 16.86
CA ARG A 135 5.01 6.80 18.07
C ARG A 135 3.54 6.96 18.43
N PRO A 136 2.76 5.86 18.57
CA PRO A 136 1.40 6.00 19.06
C PRO A 136 1.51 6.68 20.43
N GLU A 137 1.14 7.95 20.54
CA GLU A 137 0.71 8.48 21.81
C GLU A 137 -0.48 7.63 22.22
N VAL A 138 -0.22 6.67 23.08
CA VAL A 138 -1.25 5.96 23.81
C VAL A 138 -1.95 7.05 24.63
N ARG A 139 -2.98 7.67 24.07
CA ARG A 139 -3.93 8.44 24.86
C ARG A 139 -4.48 7.43 25.84
N ALA A 140 -4.01 7.53 27.09
CA ALA A 140 -4.64 6.89 28.20
C ALA A 140 -6.11 7.34 28.16
N VAL A 141 -7.01 6.39 27.85
CA VAL A 141 -8.43 6.60 28.05
C VAL A 141 -8.57 6.66 29.55
N GLU A 142 -8.61 7.87 30.10
CA GLU A 142 -9.03 8.09 31.47
C GLU A 142 -10.46 7.56 31.58
N SER A 143 -10.56 6.42 32.26
CA SER A 143 -11.83 5.84 32.66
C SER A 143 -12.46 6.81 33.64
N ALA A 144 -13.51 7.48 33.21
CA ALA A 144 -14.45 8.12 34.10
C ALA A 144 -15.47 7.09 34.60
#